data_243b8ebe918c18aa776f3b0657f24c04
#
_entry.id   243b8ebe918c18aa776f3b0657f24c04
#
_cell.length_a   1.000
_cell.length_b   1.000
_cell.length_c   1.000
_cell.angle_alpha   90.00
_cell.angle_beta   90.00
_cell.angle_gamma   90.00
#
_symmetry.space_group_name_H-M   'P 1'
#
loop_
_entity.id
_entity.type
_entity.pdbx_description
1 polymer ?
#
loop_
_entity_poly.entity_id
_entity_poly.type
_entity_poly.pdbx_seq_one_letter_code
_entity_poly.pdbx_strand_id
1 'polypeptide(L)'
;FKTMNVKLGKYNQLEVVKTVDFGVYLNGGEDGEILLPSRYVPEGCKLGDVLNVFIYLDNEERLVATTLEPYVQVGEFACLEVAWVNEYGAFLDWGLMKDLFVPFREQKMKMQKGHRYVVHAHVDEDSYRIMASAKVERYLSKEFPEYQPGEEVEVMVWQRTDLGYKVIVDNKFGGLVYQKE
;
A
#
# COMPACT_ATOMS: atom_id res chain seq x y z
N PHE A 1 11.65 16.76 11.46
CA PHE A 1 11.44 15.30 11.43
C PHE A 1 10.40 14.93 12.49
N LYS A 2 9.24 14.47 12.06
CA LYS A 2 8.15 14.12 12.97
C LYS A 2 8.06 12.60 13.08
N THR A 3 8.22 12.07 14.29
CA THR A 3 8.00 10.65 14.56
C THR A 3 6.51 10.42 14.72
N MET A 4 5.93 9.58 13.86
CA MET A 4 4.52 9.22 13.98
C MET A 4 4.34 8.07 14.95
N ASN A 5 3.25 8.13 15.72
CA ASN A 5 2.86 7.05 16.63
C ASN A 5 2.11 5.95 15.88
N VAL A 6 1.29 6.32 14.90
CA VAL A 6 0.60 5.37 14.03
C VAL A 6 1.48 4.98 12.84
N LYS A 7 1.23 3.80 12.28
CA LYS A 7 1.94 3.30 11.10
C LYS A 7 1.20 3.73 9.84
N LEU A 8 1.75 4.73 9.14
CA LEU A 8 1.18 5.24 7.90
C LEU A 8 1.24 4.17 6.80
N GLY A 9 0.13 4.00 6.08
CA GLY A 9 0.04 3.01 5.01
C GLY A 9 -0.05 1.58 5.50
N LYS A 10 -0.46 1.38 6.72
CA LYS A 10 -0.60 0.06 7.35
C LYS A 10 -1.85 0.00 8.21
N TYR A 11 -2.23 -1.22 8.58
CA TYR A 11 -3.30 -1.44 9.55
C TYR A 11 -2.81 -1.09 10.95
N ASN A 12 -3.68 -0.45 11.71
CA ASN A 12 -3.46 -0.07 13.09
C ASN A 12 -4.70 -0.44 13.90
N GLN A 13 -4.50 -0.84 15.14
CA GLN A 13 -5.61 -1.08 16.06
C GLN A 13 -5.78 0.14 16.94
N LEU A 14 -6.87 0.86 16.79
CA LEU A 14 -7.08 2.14 17.44
C LEU A 14 -8.43 2.19 18.14
N GLU A 15 -8.45 2.84 19.29
CA GLU A 15 -9.65 2.97 20.13
C GLU A 15 -10.51 4.15 19.70
N VAL A 16 -11.83 3.95 19.68
CA VAL A 16 -12.80 5.01 19.42
C VAL A 16 -12.91 5.88 20.66
N VAL A 17 -12.54 7.16 20.53
CA VAL A 17 -12.51 8.10 21.66
C VAL A 17 -13.58 9.20 21.58
N LYS A 18 -14.22 9.36 20.41
CA LYS A 18 -15.22 10.41 20.21
C LYS A 18 -16.15 10.05 19.05
N THR A 19 -17.42 10.31 19.23
CA THR A 19 -18.43 10.14 18.19
C THR A 19 -18.91 11.51 17.71
N VAL A 20 -18.97 11.71 16.40
CA VAL A 20 -19.47 12.94 15.76
C VAL A 20 -20.43 12.59 14.63
N ASP A 21 -21.12 13.57 14.06
CA ASP A 21 -22.12 13.34 13.02
C ASP A 21 -21.52 12.73 11.76
N PHE A 22 -20.28 13.06 11.44
CA PHE A 22 -19.61 12.62 10.21
C PHE A 22 -18.66 11.44 10.39
N GLY A 23 -18.66 10.83 11.57
CA GLY A 23 -17.85 9.64 11.83
C GLY A 23 -17.47 9.47 13.28
N VAL A 24 -16.35 8.79 13.50
CA VAL A 24 -15.77 8.66 14.84
C VAL A 24 -14.30 9.09 14.78
N TYR A 25 -13.79 9.54 15.93
CA TYR A 25 -12.36 9.82 16.07
C TYR A 25 -11.69 8.69 16.84
N LEU A 26 -10.53 8.31 16.35
CA LEU A 26 -9.71 7.24 16.89
C LEU A 26 -8.50 7.82 17.60
N ASN A 27 -8.03 7.15 18.64
CA ASN A 27 -6.87 7.58 19.41
C ASN A 27 -5.57 7.29 18.62
N GLY A 28 -4.98 8.32 18.05
CA GLY A 28 -3.69 8.23 17.34
C GLY A 28 -2.49 8.50 18.25
N GLY A 29 -2.69 8.56 19.57
CA GLY A 29 -1.62 8.88 20.50
C GLY A 29 -1.06 10.27 20.27
N GLU A 30 0.23 10.39 20.06
CA GLU A 30 0.90 11.66 19.78
C GLU A 30 0.50 12.27 18.44
N ASP A 31 -0.07 11.48 17.54
CA ASP A 31 -0.58 11.97 16.25
C ASP A 31 -1.98 12.60 16.37
N GLY A 32 -2.54 12.59 17.57
CA GLY A 32 -3.83 13.17 17.85
C GLY A 32 -4.99 12.27 17.46
N GLU A 33 -6.18 12.85 17.38
CA GLU A 33 -7.39 12.13 16.99
C GLU A 33 -7.44 11.97 15.47
N ILE A 34 -7.73 10.75 15.01
CA ILE A 34 -7.78 10.42 13.59
C ILE A 34 -9.22 10.09 13.21
N LEU A 35 -9.74 10.76 12.19
CA LEU A 35 -11.12 10.57 11.74
C LEU A 35 -11.27 9.26 10.97
N LEU A 36 -12.30 8.49 11.35
CA LEU A 36 -12.85 7.41 10.56
C LEU A 36 -14.21 7.88 10.05
N PRO A 37 -14.36 8.18 8.75
CA PRO A 37 -15.62 8.68 8.20
C PRO A 37 -16.78 7.72 8.40
N SER A 38 -17.99 8.27 8.55
CA SER A 38 -19.21 7.52 8.87
C SER A 38 -19.43 6.29 7.99
N ARG A 39 -19.18 6.42 6.69
CA ARG A 39 -19.39 5.32 5.73
C ARG A 39 -18.52 4.10 6.01
N TYR A 40 -17.44 4.27 6.74
CA TYR A 40 -16.49 3.20 7.07
C TYR A 40 -16.60 2.73 8.52
N VAL A 41 -17.48 3.34 9.30
CA VAL A 41 -17.67 2.96 10.70
C VAL A 41 -18.49 1.66 10.75
N PRO A 42 -17.99 0.60 11.43
CA PRO A 42 -18.76 -0.63 11.57
C PRO A 42 -20.08 -0.41 12.27
N GLU A 43 -21.10 -1.18 11.88
CA GLU A 43 -22.40 -1.14 12.53
C GLU A 43 -22.25 -1.54 14.00
N GLY A 44 -22.93 -0.81 14.88
CA GLY A 44 -22.87 -1.08 16.33
C GLY A 44 -21.62 -0.56 17.02
N CYS A 45 -20.79 0.21 16.31
CA CYS A 45 -19.58 0.80 16.90
C CYS A 45 -19.91 1.81 17.99
N LYS A 46 -19.17 1.76 19.09
CA LYS A 46 -19.37 2.64 20.25
C LYS A 46 -18.04 3.05 20.86
N LEU A 47 -18.10 4.06 21.73
CA LEU A 47 -16.93 4.54 22.47
C LEU A 47 -16.22 3.39 23.18
N GLY A 48 -14.89 3.38 23.08
CA GLY A 48 -14.06 2.35 23.71
C GLY A 48 -13.78 1.14 22.82
N ASP A 49 -14.51 0.99 21.71
CA ASP A 49 -14.23 -0.11 20.78
C ASP A 49 -12.87 0.08 20.14
N VAL A 50 -12.13 -1.02 19.97
CA VAL A 50 -10.85 -1.03 19.26
C VAL A 50 -11.12 -1.54 17.84
N LEU A 51 -10.79 -0.71 16.85
CA LEU A 51 -11.00 -1.04 15.44
C LEU A 51 -9.68 -1.28 14.72
N ASN A 52 -9.69 -2.27 13.82
CA ASN A 52 -8.58 -2.49 12.91
C ASN A 52 -8.80 -1.63 11.68
N VAL A 53 -7.99 -0.59 11.52
CA VAL A 53 -8.15 0.40 10.45
C VAL A 53 -6.85 0.59 9.68
N PHE A 54 -6.99 0.92 8.40
CA PHE A 54 -5.87 1.31 7.56
C PHE A 54 -5.73 2.83 7.62
N ILE A 55 -4.51 3.32 7.84
CA ILE A 55 -4.23 4.75 7.99
C ILE A 55 -3.54 5.28 6.74
N TYR A 56 -4.08 6.34 6.16
CA TYR A 56 -3.48 7.00 5.00
C TYR A 56 -3.71 8.52 5.09
N LEU A 57 -3.24 9.26 4.10
CA LEU A 57 -3.41 10.71 4.07
C LEU A 57 -4.52 11.09 3.09
N ASP A 58 -5.39 12.00 3.50
CA ASP A 58 -6.41 12.56 2.62
C ASP A 58 -5.81 13.58 1.64
N ASN A 59 -6.65 14.24 0.84
CA ASN A 59 -6.19 15.20 -0.16
C ASN A 59 -5.57 16.47 0.45
N GLU A 60 -5.79 16.71 1.72
CA GLU A 60 -5.19 17.82 2.47
C GLU A 60 -4.00 17.36 3.32
N GLU A 61 -3.52 16.16 3.07
CA GLU A 61 -2.39 15.54 3.78
C GLU A 61 -2.63 15.35 5.27
N ARG A 62 -3.89 15.15 5.67
CA ARG A 62 -4.25 14.82 7.05
C ARG A 62 -4.40 13.31 7.18
N LEU A 63 -4.00 12.79 8.34
CA LEU A 63 -4.21 11.37 8.64
C LEU A 63 -5.70 11.06 8.67
N VAL A 64 -6.09 10.00 8.00
CA VAL A 64 -7.47 9.51 7.96
C VAL A 64 -7.46 7.99 8.00
N ALA A 65 -8.50 7.43 8.61
CA ALA A 65 -8.67 5.98 8.74
C ALA A 65 -9.75 5.47 7.80
N THR A 66 -9.64 4.20 7.44
CA THR A 66 -10.67 3.48 6.70
C THR A 66 -10.75 2.02 7.16
N THR A 67 -11.94 1.44 7.07
CA THR A 67 -12.14 0.00 7.25
C THR A 67 -12.13 -0.73 5.92
N LEU A 68 -11.97 -0.01 4.80
CA LEU A 68 -11.71 -0.65 3.50
C LEU A 68 -10.37 -1.37 3.54
N GLU A 69 -10.27 -2.44 2.79
CA GLU A 69 -9.04 -3.23 2.68
C GLU A 69 -8.32 -2.85 1.39
N PRO A 70 -7.23 -2.09 1.47
CA PRO A 70 -6.45 -1.79 0.26
C PRO A 70 -5.80 -3.06 -0.29
N TYR A 71 -5.48 -3.07 -1.58
CA TYR A 71 -4.83 -4.20 -2.23
C TYR A 71 -3.35 -4.34 -1.85
N VAL A 72 -2.79 -3.34 -1.23
CA VAL A 72 -1.37 -3.31 -0.84
C VAL A 72 -1.19 -2.42 0.37
N GLN A 73 -0.26 -2.80 1.24
CA GLN A 73 0.21 -1.95 2.33
C GLN A 73 1.62 -1.43 2.02
N VAL A 74 2.03 -0.39 2.72
CA VAL A 74 3.43 0.08 2.65
C VAL A 74 4.37 -1.07 3.00
N GLY A 75 5.38 -1.28 2.18
CA GLY A 75 6.34 -2.37 2.32
C GLY A 75 6.01 -3.60 1.48
N GLU A 76 4.89 -3.60 0.77
CA GLU A 76 4.45 -4.73 -0.03
C GLU A 76 4.43 -4.43 -1.52
N PHE A 77 4.43 -5.49 -2.33
CA PHE A 77 4.25 -5.43 -3.78
C PHE A 77 2.82 -5.80 -4.15
N ALA A 78 2.30 -5.19 -5.21
CA ALA A 78 1.03 -5.58 -5.79
C ALA A 78 0.97 -5.22 -7.27
N CYS A 79 0.15 -5.94 -8.02
CA CYS A 79 -0.15 -5.62 -9.41
C CYS A 79 -1.43 -4.78 -9.43
N LEU A 80 -1.31 -3.52 -9.82
CA LEU A 80 -2.40 -2.54 -9.74
C LEU A 80 -2.68 -1.91 -11.09
N GLU A 81 -3.95 -1.54 -11.32
CA GLU A 81 -4.38 -0.88 -12.54
C GLU A 81 -4.25 0.62 -12.44
N VAL A 82 -3.76 1.25 -13.51
CA VAL A 82 -3.69 2.71 -13.61
C VAL A 82 -5.09 3.26 -13.88
N ALA A 83 -5.63 4.01 -12.91
CA ALA A 83 -6.95 4.64 -13.02
C ALA A 83 -6.90 5.89 -13.90
N TRP A 84 -5.84 6.69 -13.78
CA TRP A 84 -5.66 7.90 -14.58
C TRP A 84 -4.22 8.39 -14.50
N VAL A 85 -3.85 9.29 -15.42
CA VAL A 85 -2.51 9.89 -15.49
C VAL A 85 -2.63 11.40 -15.67
N ASN A 86 -1.62 12.14 -15.23
CA ASN A 86 -1.51 13.58 -15.44
C ASN A 86 -0.05 13.98 -15.63
N GLU A 87 0.25 15.27 -15.57
CA GLU A 87 1.59 15.82 -15.77
C GLU A 87 2.60 15.43 -14.66
N TYR A 88 2.14 14.87 -13.54
CA TYR A 88 3.01 14.47 -12.43
C TYR A 88 3.31 12.98 -12.40
N GLY A 89 2.43 12.17 -12.97
CA GLY A 89 2.61 10.73 -12.97
C GLY A 89 1.31 9.96 -13.12
N ALA A 90 1.30 8.75 -12.61
CA ALA A 90 0.17 7.83 -12.68
C ALA A 90 -0.48 7.67 -11.30
N PHE A 91 -1.77 7.39 -11.31
CA PHE A 91 -2.57 7.16 -10.11
C PHE A 91 -3.23 5.80 -10.25
N LEU A 92 -2.89 4.90 -9.34
CA LEU A 92 -3.28 3.50 -9.40
C LEU A 92 -4.41 3.22 -8.42
N ASP A 93 -5.35 2.40 -8.85
CA ASP A 93 -6.43 1.92 -7.99
C ASP A 93 -5.86 0.89 -7.01
N TRP A 94 -5.86 1.21 -5.74
CA TRP A 94 -5.46 0.31 -4.67
C TRP A 94 -6.60 -0.02 -3.70
N GLY A 95 -7.84 0.24 -4.13
CA GLY A 95 -9.03 -0.11 -3.36
C GLY A 95 -9.52 0.97 -2.41
N LEU A 96 -8.89 2.14 -2.38
CA LEU A 96 -9.29 3.26 -1.53
C LEU A 96 -9.85 4.41 -2.35
N MET A 97 -10.49 5.37 -1.69
CA MET A 97 -11.03 6.55 -2.37
C MET A 97 -9.94 7.41 -3.01
N LYS A 98 -8.77 7.46 -2.40
CA LYS A 98 -7.62 8.19 -2.94
C LYS A 98 -6.68 7.18 -3.60
N ASP A 99 -6.37 7.41 -4.87
CA ASP A 99 -5.50 6.52 -5.63
C ASP A 99 -4.04 6.60 -5.17
N LEU A 100 -3.28 5.53 -5.46
CA LEU A 100 -1.88 5.42 -5.10
C LEU A 100 -1.01 6.06 -6.19
N PHE A 101 -0.20 7.04 -5.82
CA PHE A 101 0.60 7.83 -6.76
C PHE A 101 1.91 7.16 -7.13
N VAL A 102 2.22 7.16 -8.44
CA VAL A 102 3.51 6.73 -8.98
C VAL A 102 4.09 7.87 -9.81
N PRO A 103 5.02 8.66 -9.26
CA PRO A 103 5.62 9.76 -10.04
C PRO A 103 6.43 9.22 -11.21
N PHE A 104 6.65 10.04 -12.24
CA PHE A 104 7.36 9.60 -13.44
C PHE A 104 8.76 9.03 -13.14
N ARG A 105 9.48 9.60 -12.18
CA ARG A 105 10.82 9.12 -11.80
C ARG A 105 10.80 7.69 -11.24
N GLU A 106 9.64 7.21 -10.79
CA GLU A 106 9.47 5.86 -10.24
C GLU A 106 8.86 4.88 -11.24
N GLN A 107 8.66 5.29 -12.48
CA GLN A 107 8.18 4.44 -13.55
C GLN A 107 9.35 3.93 -14.38
N LYS A 108 9.35 2.65 -14.76
CA LYS A 108 10.34 2.11 -15.70
C LYS A 108 10.00 2.52 -17.12
N MET A 109 8.74 2.35 -17.49
CA MET A 109 8.15 2.79 -18.73
C MET A 109 6.99 3.69 -18.38
N LYS A 110 6.70 4.68 -19.23
CA LYS A 110 5.58 5.57 -19.00
C LYS A 110 4.28 4.77 -18.85
N MET A 111 3.67 4.85 -17.68
CA MET A 111 2.45 4.11 -17.38
C MET A 111 1.27 4.64 -18.17
N GLN A 112 0.40 3.72 -18.61
CA GLN A 112 -0.76 4.04 -19.42
C GLN A 112 -2.03 3.68 -18.69
N LYS A 113 -3.04 4.54 -18.79
CA LYS A 113 -4.36 4.33 -18.20
C LYS A 113 -4.94 2.97 -18.63
N GLY A 114 -5.48 2.24 -17.68
CA GLY A 114 -6.10 0.93 -17.92
C GLY A 114 -5.11 -0.24 -17.91
N HIS A 115 -3.81 0.03 -17.95
CA HIS A 115 -2.81 -1.02 -17.89
C HIS A 115 -2.48 -1.35 -16.43
N ARG A 116 -1.97 -2.55 -16.19
CA ARG A 116 -1.59 -3.03 -14.86
C ARG A 116 -0.08 -3.12 -14.74
N TYR A 117 0.43 -2.74 -13.57
CA TYR A 117 1.87 -2.77 -13.29
C TYR A 117 2.11 -3.29 -11.89
N VAL A 118 3.20 -4.04 -11.73
CA VAL A 118 3.65 -4.45 -10.40
C VAL A 118 4.43 -3.30 -9.79
N VAL A 119 4.02 -2.89 -8.60
CA VAL A 119 4.63 -1.78 -7.89
C VAL A 119 4.86 -2.14 -6.43
N HIS A 120 5.76 -1.40 -5.79
CA HIS A 120 6.02 -1.48 -4.34
C HIS A 120 5.54 -0.19 -3.69
N ALA A 121 4.70 -0.32 -2.67
CA ALA A 121 4.22 0.84 -1.93
C ALA A 121 5.23 1.23 -0.84
N HIS A 122 5.48 2.53 -0.72
CA HIS A 122 6.42 3.05 0.27
C HIS A 122 6.01 4.46 0.71
N VAL A 123 6.59 4.92 1.80
CA VAL A 123 6.44 6.32 2.24
C VAL A 123 7.64 7.10 1.72
N ASP A 124 7.39 8.16 0.97
CA ASP A 124 8.45 9.03 0.47
C ASP A 124 9.12 9.76 1.63
N GLU A 125 10.45 9.66 1.71
CA GLU A 125 11.22 10.21 2.84
C GLU A 125 11.16 11.74 2.93
N ASP A 126 11.01 12.41 1.80
CA ASP A 126 11.00 13.87 1.75
C ASP A 126 9.62 14.47 2.04
N SER A 127 8.57 13.91 1.43
CA SER A 127 7.21 14.45 1.53
C SER A 127 6.34 13.74 2.57
N TYR A 128 6.73 12.58 3.06
CA TYR A 128 5.94 11.69 3.93
C TYR A 128 4.63 11.23 3.32
N ARG A 129 4.52 11.30 1.99
CA ARG A 129 3.35 10.79 1.26
C ARG A 129 3.52 9.32 0.94
N ILE A 130 2.41 8.59 0.90
CA ILE A 130 2.43 7.21 0.41
C ILE A 130 2.52 7.26 -1.11
N MET A 131 3.53 6.59 -1.64
CA MET A 131 3.78 6.49 -3.08
C MET A 131 4.06 5.05 -3.46
N ALA A 132 4.16 4.79 -4.75
CA ALA A 132 4.59 3.48 -5.24
C ALA A 132 5.65 3.63 -6.32
N SER A 133 6.42 2.58 -6.51
CA SER A 133 7.49 2.51 -7.49
C SER A 133 7.38 1.23 -8.31
N ALA A 134 7.56 1.36 -9.63
CA ALA A 134 7.68 0.22 -10.52
C ALA A 134 9.12 -0.31 -10.60
N LYS A 135 10.05 0.33 -9.92
CA LYS A 135 11.47 -0.09 -9.87
C LYS A 135 11.65 -1.18 -8.82
N VAL A 136 11.05 -2.32 -9.11
CA VAL A 136 10.86 -3.44 -8.20
C VAL A 136 12.16 -3.94 -7.58
N GLU A 137 13.26 -3.99 -8.35
CA GLU A 137 14.54 -4.51 -7.87
C GLU A 137 15.06 -3.81 -6.61
N ARG A 138 14.75 -2.53 -6.43
CA ARG A 138 15.22 -1.76 -5.27
C ARG A 138 14.66 -2.28 -3.95
N TYR A 139 13.50 -2.92 -4.00
CA TYR A 139 12.71 -3.29 -2.82
C TYR A 139 12.71 -4.77 -2.53
N LEU A 140 13.29 -5.58 -3.41
CA LEU A 140 13.45 -7.01 -3.18
C LEU A 140 14.41 -7.24 -2.01
N SER A 141 14.11 -8.24 -1.19
CA SER A 141 14.97 -8.59 -0.07
C SER A 141 16.36 -9.01 -0.55
N LYS A 142 17.38 -8.55 0.12
CA LYS A 142 18.78 -8.94 -0.13
C LYS A 142 19.17 -10.19 0.68
N GLU A 143 18.27 -10.65 1.53
CA GLU A 143 18.48 -11.88 2.30
C GLU A 143 18.20 -13.09 1.42
N PHE A 144 18.88 -14.20 1.71
CA PHE A 144 18.60 -15.46 1.04
C PHE A 144 17.43 -16.16 1.72
N PRO A 145 16.41 -16.56 0.98
CA PRO A 145 15.29 -17.31 1.56
C PRO A 145 15.72 -18.72 1.96
N GLU A 146 15.11 -19.23 3.03
CA GLU A 146 15.36 -20.59 3.53
C GLU A 146 14.26 -21.54 3.09
N TYR A 147 14.05 -21.66 1.78
CA TYR A 147 13.05 -22.57 1.24
C TYR A 147 13.62 -23.95 1.02
N GLN A 148 12.77 -24.96 1.24
CA GLN A 148 13.08 -26.35 0.96
C GLN A 148 12.43 -26.77 -0.35
N PRO A 149 13.05 -27.71 -1.12
CA PRO A 149 12.43 -28.25 -2.33
C PRO A 149 11.05 -28.83 -2.01
N GLY A 150 10.06 -28.50 -2.84
CA GLY A 150 8.68 -28.95 -2.66
C GLY A 150 7.81 -28.03 -1.82
N GLU A 151 8.36 -26.98 -1.21
CA GLU A 151 7.59 -25.99 -0.50
C GLU A 151 6.74 -25.17 -1.46
N GLU A 152 5.48 -24.92 -1.07
CA GLU A 152 4.60 -24.04 -1.84
C GLU A 152 4.88 -22.59 -1.48
N VAL A 153 4.98 -21.73 -2.49
CA VAL A 153 5.19 -20.30 -2.32
C VAL A 153 4.26 -19.52 -3.23
N GLU A 154 3.93 -18.31 -2.82
CA GLU A 154 3.20 -17.39 -3.68
C GLU A 154 4.18 -16.66 -4.59
N VAL A 155 3.85 -16.57 -5.87
CA VAL A 155 4.70 -15.84 -6.83
C VAL A 155 3.88 -14.79 -7.58
N MET A 156 4.54 -13.67 -7.87
CA MET A 156 3.99 -12.60 -8.69
C MET A 156 4.96 -12.34 -9.83
N VAL A 157 4.50 -12.52 -11.07
CA VAL A 157 5.33 -12.25 -12.24
C VAL A 157 5.37 -10.74 -12.49
N TRP A 158 6.56 -10.18 -12.61
CA TRP A 158 6.68 -8.74 -12.85
C TRP A 158 7.45 -8.39 -14.13
N GLN A 159 8.16 -9.32 -14.72
CA GLN A 159 8.84 -9.11 -15.99
C GLN A 159 9.07 -10.42 -16.73
N ARG A 160 8.86 -10.39 -18.04
CA ARG A 160 9.22 -11.50 -18.92
C ARG A 160 10.64 -11.27 -19.46
N THR A 161 11.44 -12.34 -19.52
CA THR A 161 12.80 -12.31 -20.08
C THR A 161 12.97 -13.45 -21.07
N ASP A 162 14.09 -13.49 -21.78
CA ASP A 162 14.41 -14.59 -22.72
C ASP A 162 14.52 -15.93 -22.00
N LEU A 163 14.98 -15.94 -20.76
CA LEU A 163 15.14 -17.15 -19.97
C LEU A 163 13.85 -17.63 -19.30
N GLY A 164 12.89 -16.72 -19.10
CA GLY A 164 11.67 -17.03 -18.39
C GLY A 164 11.06 -15.79 -17.76
N TYR A 165 10.54 -15.93 -16.54
CA TYR A 165 9.82 -14.89 -15.87
C TYR A 165 10.51 -14.48 -14.58
N LYS A 166 10.75 -13.18 -14.40
CA LYS A 166 11.16 -12.63 -13.12
C LYS A 166 9.94 -12.56 -12.23
N VAL A 167 10.06 -13.09 -11.01
CA VAL A 167 8.95 -13.16 -10.06
C VAL A 167 9.35 -12.58 -8.71
N ILE A 168 8.34 -12.24 -7.94
CA ILE A 168 8.47 -11.90 -6.52
C ILE A 168 7.88 -13.07 -5.75
N VAL A 169 8.68 -13.66 -4.89
CA VAL A 169 8.30 -14.84 -4.09
C VAL A 169 7.88 -14.35 -2.70
N ASP A 170 6.69 -14.75 -2.26
CA ASP A 170 6.11 -14.40 -0.96
C ASP A 170 6.16 -12.91 -0.66
N ASN A 171 5.93 -12.09 -1.69
CA ASN A 171 5.91 -10.63 -1.60
C ASN A 171 7.22 -10.03 -1.07
N LYS A 172 8.35 -10.73 -1.21
CA LYS A 172 9.60 -10.33 -0.58
C LYS A 172 10.85 -10.62 -1.41
N PHE A 173 10.96 -11.83 -1.95
CA PHE A 173 12.20 -12.31 -2.58
C PHE A 173 12.11 -12.30 -4.10
N GLY A 174 13.21 -11.92 -4.75
CA GLY A 174 13.32 -12.04 -6.19
C GLY A 174 13.57 -13.49 -6.59
N GLY A 175 13.03 -13.88 -7.74
CA GLY A 175 13.23 -15.22 -8.30
C GLY A 175 13.09 -15.21 -9.81
N LEU A 176 13.42 -16.34 -10.40
CA LEU A 176 13.30 -16.57 -11.84
C LEU A 176 12.64 -17.93 -12.08
N VAL A 177 11.55 -17.92 -12.85
CA VAL A 177 10.90 -19.14 -13.29
C VAL A 177 11.26 -19.36 -14.75
N TYR A 178 11.99 -20.44 -15.03
CA TYR A 178 12.44 -20.74 -16.39
C TYR A 178 11.26 -21.16 -17.28
N GLN A 179 11.34 -20.78 -18.54
CA GLN A 179 10.24 -20.96 -19.48
C GLN A 179 9.84 -22.44 -19.67
N LYS A 180 10.74 -23.39 -19.40
CA LYS A 180 10.47 -24.83 -19.54
C LYS A 180 10.05 -25.51 -18.24
N GLU A 181 9.88 -24.76 -17.21
CA GLU A 181 9.42 -25.22 -15.91
C GLU A 181 7.98 -24.73 -15.67
#